data_51054745938e329e72e04a210d74e669
#
_entry.id   51054745938e329e72e04a210d74e669
#
_cell.length_a   1.000
_cell.length_b   1.000
_cell.length_c   1.000
_cell.angle_alpha   90.00
_cell.angle_beta   90.00
_cell.angle_gamma   90.00
#
_symmetry.space_group_name_H-M   'P 1'
#
loop_
_entity.id
_entity.type
_entity.pdbx_description
1 polymer ?
#
loop_
_entity_poly.entity_id
_entity_poly.type
_entity_poly.pdbx_seq_one_letter_code
_entity_poly.pdbx_strand_id
1 'polypeptide(L)'
;MLKNANEKWQKAIAQFVSVRDSVPETGVDFYINAPGMHDDNTISLCIEAVLGWAISAEGFVNLAWQTCPDTKQIDEKDYKSTIGKIKFLCKVNDINYGSLSWRDSLSQLFELRNSLVHFKVPITYVGFSFAPKYQQDFSDTNMLKYQKSVISLINDLGKKLNMDVSFTSGNYELFYYDE
;
A
#
# COMPACT_ATOMS: atom_id res chain seq x y z
N MET A 1 -13.86 0.74 -1.04
CA MET A 1 -12.66 0.02 -1.54
C MET A 1 -11.59 -0.07 -0.47
N LEU A 2 -11.16 1.05 0.15
CA LEU A 2 -10.17 1.05 1.24
C LEU A 2 -10.54 0.10 2.39
N LYS A 3 -11.81 0.13 2.87
CA LYS A 3 -12.31 -0.78 3.89
C LYS A 3 -12.12 -2.26 3.51
N ASN A 4 -12.49 -2.63 2.29
CA ASN A 4 -12.34 -4.01 1.81
C ASN A 4 -10.86 -4.43 1.75
N ALA A 5 -9.96 -3.54 1.29
CA ALA A 5 -8.52 -3.81 1.27
C ALA A 5 -7.97 -4.06 2.69
N ASN A 6 -8.39 -3.25 3.66
CA ASN A 6 -8.00 -3.43 5.06
C ASN A 6 -8.54 -4.74 5.64
N GLU A 7 -9.79 -5.13 5.32
CA GLU A 7 -10.36 -6.42 5.73
C GLU A 7 -9.58 -7.62 5.15
N LYS A 8 -9.11 -7.50 3.91
CA LYS A 8 -8.28 -8.54 3.28
C LYS A 8 -6.92 -8.66 3.98
N TRP A 9 -6.31 -7.52 4.30
CA TRP A 9 -5.08 -7.50 5.07
C TRP A 9 -5.25 -8.08 6.47
N GLN A 10 -6.32 -7.75 7.18
CA GLN A 10 -6.63 -8.33 8.49
C GLN A 10 -6.75 -9.86 8.45
N LYS A 11 -7.37 -10.41 7.40
CA LYS A 11 -7.44 -11.85 7.21
C LYS A 11 -6.07 -12.46 6.93
N ALA A 12 -5.22 -11.79 6.14
CA ALA A 12 -3.86 -12.25 5.90
C ALA A 12 -3.03 -12.25 7.19
N ILE A 13 -3.08 -11.17 7.99
CA ILE A 13 -2.40 -11.10 9.29
C ILE A 13 -2.79 -12.25 10.20
N ALA A 14 -4.08 -12.58 10.29
CA ALA A 14 -4.54 -13.69 11.13
C ALA A 14 -3.91 -15.02 10.71
N GLN A 15 -3.66 -15.22 9.42
CA GLN A 15 -2.96 -16.40 8.91
C GLN A 15 -1.46 -16.36 9.24
N PHE A 16 -0.81 -15.21 9.10
CA PHE A 16 0.59 -15.04 9.53
C PHE A 16 0.78 -15.36 11.01
N VAL A 17 -0.10 -14.85 11.87
CA VAL A 17 -0.08 -15.13 13.32
C VAL A 17 -0.25 -16.61 13.57
N SER A 18 -1.21 -17.27 12.93
CA SER A 18 -1.45 -18.70 13.07
C SER A 18 -0.22 -19.54 12.69
N VAL A 19 0.47 -19.17 11.61
CA VAL A 19 1.71 -19.86 11.21
C VAL A 19 2.81 -19.62 12.23
N ARG A 20 2.99 -18.37 12.69
CA ARG A 20 3.98 -18.03 13.71
C ARG A 20 3.78 -18.85 14.99
N ASP A 21 2.55 -18.90 15.48
CA ASP A 21 2.22 -19.61 16.73
C ASP A 21 2.38 -21.15 16.62
N SER A 22 2.42 -21.67 15.41
CA SER A 22 2.63 -23.10 15.14
C SER A 22 4.10 -23.51 15.01
N VAL A 23 5.03 -22.55 14.91
CA VAL A 23 6.47 -22.80 14.72
C VAL A 23 7.21 -22.67 16.05
N PRO A 24 8.14 -23.59 16.40
CA PRO A 24 8.96 -23.47 17.61
C PRO A 24 9.79 -22.18 17.62
N GLU A 25 9.98 -21.57 18.81
CA GLU A 25 10.65 -20.26 19.00
C GLU A 25 12.03 -20.13 18.30
N THR A 26 12.74 -21.21 18.11
CA THR A 26 14.04 -21.22 17.41
C THR A 26 13.84 -21.24 15.90
N GLY A 27 13.76 -20.09 15.26
CA GLY A 27 13.68 -19.96 13.81
C GLY A 27 12.44 -19.25 13.26
N VAL A 28 11.61 -18.72 14.13
CA VAL A 28 10.36 -18.03 13.78
C VAL A 28 10.58 -16.91 12.76
N ASP A 29 11.59 -16.06 12.97
CA ASP A 29 11.87 -14.92 12.08
C ASP A 29 12.25 -15.35 10.66
N PHE A 30 12.91 -16.50 10.53
CA PHE A 30 13.28 -17.03 9.21
C PHE A 30 12.04 -17.50 8.44
N TYR A 31 11.09 -18.14 9.10
CA TYR A 31 9.90 -18.70 8.45
C TYR A 31 8.85 -17.64 8.11
N ILE A 32 8.62 -16.66 8.99
CA ILE A 32 7.63 -15.61 8.77
C ILE A 32 8.06 -14.65 7.65
N ASN A 33 9.36 -14.38 7.55
CA ASN A 33 9.91 -13.46 6.56
C ASN A 33 10.44 -14.16 5.30
N ALA A 34 10.42 -15.51 5.23
CA ALA A 34 10.90 -16.23 4.06
C ALA A 34 9.84 -16.18 2.94
N PRO A 35 10.14 -15.55 1.80
CA PRO A 35 9.24 -15.54 0.66
C PRO A 35 8.98 -16.98 0.19
N GLY A 36 7.74 -17.29 -0.12
CA GLY A 36 7.33 -18.63 -0.55
C GLY A 36 6.87 -19.57 0.58
N MET A 37 6.90 -19.11 1.86
CA MET A 37 6.30 -19.82 2.99
C MET A 37 4.81 -19.50 3.17
N HIS A 38 4.30 -18.50 2.45
CA HIS A 38 2.89 -18.18 2.47
C HIS A 38 2.11 -19.14 1.58
N ASP A 39 0.98 -19.63 2.09
CA ASP A 39 0.06 -20.38 1.26
C ASP A 39 -0.60 -19.48 0.20
N ASP A 40 -1.15 -20.10 -0.84
CA ASP A 40 -1.76 -19.39 -1.98
C ASP A 40 -2.91 -18.46 -1.54
N ASN A 41 -3.63 -18.81 -0.47
CA ASN A 41 -4.72 -18.00 0.04
C ASN A 41 -4.20 -16.73 0.72
N THR A 42 -3.14 -16.83 1.53
CA THR A 42 -2.47 -15.68 2.15
C THR A 42 -1.89 -14.74 1.09
N ILE A 43 -1.23 -15.30 0.06
CA ILE A 43 -0.72 -14.52 -1.08
C ILE A 43 -1.86 -13.79 -1.79
N SER A 44 -2.97 -14.48 -2.06
CA SER A 44 -4.14 -13.90 -2.71
C SER A 44 -4.72 -12.73 -1.91
N LEU A 45 -4.86 -12.89 -0.58
CA LEU A 45 -5.33 -11.83 0.31
C LEU A 45 -4.39 -10.61 0.31
N CYS A 46 -3.09 -10.82 0.28
CA CYS A 46 -2.09 -9.75 0.17
C CYS A 46 -2.21 -9.01 -1.17
N ILE A 47 -2.34 -9.73 -2.28
CA ILE A 47 -2.55 -9.15 -3.62
C ILE A 47 -3.82 -8.29 -3.62
N GLU A 48 -4.93 -8.81 -3.12
CA GLU A 48 -6.20 -8.08 -3.07
C GLU A 48 -6.10 -6.82 -2.20
N ALA A 49 -5.38 -6.87 -1.08
CA ALA A 49 -5.12 -5.72 -0.23
C ALA A 49 -4.30 -4.65 -0.95
N VAL A 50 -3.18 -5.02 -1.56
CA VAL A 50 -2.30 -4.11 -2.33
C VAL A 50 -3.05 -3.43 -3.46
N LEU A 51 -3.79 -4.20 -4.27
CA LEU A 51 -4.60 -3.64 -5.36
C LEU A 51 -5.67 -2.69 -4.84
N GLY A 52 -6.37 -3.07 -3.78
CA GLY A 52 -7.41 -2.25 -3.16
C GLY A 52 -6.88 -0.94 -2.57
N TRP A 53 -5.70 -0.96 -1.93
CA TRP A 53 -5.04 0.25 -1.43
C TRP A 53 -4.59 1.16 -2.56
N ALA A 54 -3.93 0.62 -3.58
CA ALA A 54 -3.47 1.40 -4.72
C ALA A 54 -4.65 2.07 -5.46
N ILE A 55 -5.74 1.34 -5.72
CA ILE A 55 -6.95 1.89 -6.34
C ILE A 55 -7.61 2.94 -5.45
N SER A 56 -7.61 2.75 -4.13
CA SER A 56 -8.16 3.74 -3.19
C SER A 56 -7.36 5.04 -3.18
N ALA A 57 -6.03 4.94 -3.21
CA ALA A 57 -5.14 6.09 -3.32
C ALA A 57 -5.33 6.82 -4.67
N GLU A 58 -5.39 6.06 -5.77
CA GLU A 58 -5.62 6.62 -7.11
C GLU A 58 -6.98 7.32 -7.22
N GLY A 59 -8.04 6.69 -6.73
CA GLY A 59 -9.38 7.29 -6.70
C GLY A 59 -9.44 8.58 -5.91
N PHE A 60 -8.79 8.61 -4.72
CA PHE A 60 -8.69 9.83 -3.92
C PHE A 60 -7.91 10.93 -4.64
N VAL A 61 -6.77 10.61 -5.24
CA VAL A 61 -5.95 11.58 -5.97
C VAL A 61 -6.69 12.13 -7.18
N ASN A 62 -7.45 11.31 -7.91
CA ASN A 62 -8.27 11.76 -9.03
C ASN A 62 -9.39 12.69 -8.55
N LEU A 63 -10.04 12.39 -7.42
CA LEU A 63 -11.03 13.29 -6.83
C LEU A 63 -10.38 14.62 -6.40
N ALA A 64 -9.25 14.58 -5.71
CA ALA A 64 -8.49 15.76 -5.32
C ALA A 64 -8.08 16.60 -6.54
N TRP A 65 -7.68 15.96 -7.64
CA TRP A 65 -7.37 16.61 -8.90
C TRP A 65 -8.59 17.35 -9.47
N GLN A 66 -9.74 16.71 -9.53
CA GLN A 66 -10.97 17.29 -10.06
C GLN A 66 -11.50 18.47 -9.23
N THR A 67 -11.28 18.45 -7.93
CA THR A 67 -11.74 19.49 -6.99
C THR A 67 -10.78 20.67 -6.87
N CYS A 68 -9.50 20.49 -7.17
CA CYS A 68 -8.49 21.55 -7.08
C CYS A 68 -8.68 22.58 -8.21
N PRO A 69 -8.85 23.89 -7.90
CA PRO A 69 -9.05 24.91 -8.93
C PRO A 69 -7.87 25.04 -9.91
N ASP A 70 -6.64 24.86 -9.41
CA ASP A 70 -5.41 25.06 -10.19
C ASP A 70 -5.18 23.98 -11.24
N THR A 71 -5.91 22.85 -11.16
CA THR A 71 -5.85 21.78 -12.16
C THR A 71 -6.77 21.98 -13.37
N LYS A 72 -7.74 22.91 -13.29
CA LYS A 72 -8.77 23.12 -14.33
C LYS A 72 -8.22 23.53 -15.70
N GLN A 73 -7.03 24.14 -15.72
CA GLN A 73 -6.39 24.62 -16.95
C GLN A 73 -5.30 23.66 -17.46
N ILE A 74 -5.13 22.51 -16.81
CA ILE A 74 -4.05 21.57 -17.11
C ILE A 74 -4.63 20.35 -17.81
N ASP A 75 -4.02 19.94 -18.91
CA ASP A 75 -4.38 18.67 -19.54
C ASP A 75 -3.92 17.53 -18.65
N GLU A 76 -4.87 16.76 -18.14
CA GLU A 76 -4.60 15.59 -17.28
C GLU A 76 -3.65 14.59 -17.96
N LYS A 77 -3.60 14.56 -19.30
CA LYS A 77 -2.72 13.71 -20.08
C LYS A 77 -1.24 13.98 -19.85
N ASP A 78 -0.89 15.18 -19.39
CA ASP A 78 0.48 15.54 -19.04
C ASP A 78 0.92 14.85 -17.74
N TYR A 79 -0.03 14.39 -16.93
CA TYR A 79 0.19 13.74 -15.64
C TYR A 79 -0.27 12.28 -15.64
N LYS A 80 0.49 11.43 -16.37
CA LYS A 80 0.13 10.02 -16.62
C LYS A 80 0.20 9.13 -15.38
N SER A 81 0.89 9.54 -14.31
CA SER A 81 1.05 8.73 -13.10
C SER A 81 0.38 9.37 -11.89
N THR A 82 -0.18 8.54 -11.02
CA THR A 82 -0.75 8.98 -9.74
C THR A 82 0.26 9.75 -8.90
N ILE A 83 1.52 9.32 -8.87
CA ILE A 83 2.61 10.03 -8.16
C ILE A 83 2.87 11.40 -8.80
N GLY A 84 2.80 11.52 -10.12
CA GLY A 84 2.91 12.80 -10.82
C GLY A 84 1.81 13.77 -10.41
N LYS A 85 0.55 13.32 -10.35
CA LYS A 85 -0.59 14.11 -9.87
C LYS A 85 -0.40 14.55 -8.42
N ILE A 86 0.05 13.65 -7.54
CA ILE A 86 0.33 13.96 -6.13
C ILE A 86 1.38 15.08 -6.02
N LYS A 87 2.50 14.96 -6.74
CA LYS A 87 3.56 15.98 -6.74
C LYS A 87 3.03 17.33 -7.18
N PHE A 88 2.18 17.38 -8.21
CA PHE A 88 1.57 18.61 -8.67
C PHE A 88 0.60 19.19 -7.63
N LEU A 89 -0.30 18.39 -7.07
CA LEU A 89 -1.22 18.80 -6.01
C LEU A 89 -0.47 19.36 -4.80
N CYS A 90 0.63 18.71 -4.40
CA CYS A 90 1.49 19.21 -3.34
C CYS A 90 2.07 20.60 -3.70
N LYS A 91 2.59 20.75 -4.91
CA LYS A 91 3.20 22.01 -5.39
C LYS A 91 2.22 23.19 -5.34
N VAL A 92 1.00 23.01 -5.86
CA VAL A 92 0.00 24.10 -5.93
C VAL A 92 -0.63 24.43 -4.57
N ASN A 93 -0.49 23.54 -3.58
CA ASN A 93 -0.98 23.77 -2.23
C ASN A 93 0.14 24.02 -1.21
N ASP A 94 1.33 24.43 -1.66
CA ASP A 94 2.50 24.75 -0.83
C ASP A 94 2.90 23.63 0.14
N ILE A 95 2.72 22.37 -0.30
CA ILE A 95 3.13 21.19 0.46
C ILE A 95 4.50 20.72 -0.04
N ASN A 96 5.47 20.63 0.84
CA ASN A 96 6.76 20.05 0.48
C ASN A 96 6.65 18.52 0.35
N TYR A 97 6.46 18.03 -0.89
CA TYR A 97 6.40 16.59 -1.18
C TYR A 97 7.60 15.82 -0.63
N GLY A 98 8.78 16.44 -0.63
CA GLY A 98 10.02 15.82 -0.14
C GLY A 98 10.02 15.48 1.36
N SER A 99 9.23 16.18 2.16
CA SER A 99 9.14 15.97 3.61
C SER A 99 8.05 15.00 4.05
N LEU A 100 7.25 14.46 3.11
CA LEU A 100 6.14 13.57 3.44
C LEU A 100 6.65 12.15 3.75
N SER A 101 6.41 11.68 4.95
CA SER A 101 6.91 10.39 5.45
C SER A 101 6.39 9.17 4.68
N TRP A 102 5.20 9.28 4.10
CA TRP A 102 4.54 8.20 3.37
C TRP A 102 4.94 8.07 1.89
N ARG A 103 5.66 9.04 1.32
CA ARG A 103 5.92 9.13 -0.13
C ARG A 103 6.63 7.91 -0.70
N ASP A 104 7.65 7.42 -0.01
CA ASP A 104 8.49 6.33 -0.50
C ASP A 104 7.75 5.00 -0.44
N SER A 105 7.04 4.74 0.66
CA SER A 105 6.19 3.56 0.79
C SER A 105 5.03 3.56 -0.20
N LEU A 106 4.45 4.73 -0.49
CA LEU A 106 3.41 4.86 -1.50
C LEU A 106 3.95 4.59 -2.92
N SER A 107 5.15 5.07 -3.23
CA SER A 107 5.81 4.77 -4.51
C SER A 107 6.05 3.27 -4.68
N GLN A 108 6.55 2.61 -3.64
CA GLN A 108 6.75 1.16 -3.62
C GLN A 108 5.43 0.39 -3.80
N LEU A 109 4.34 0.85 -3.16
CA LEU A 109 3.01 0.27 -3.36
C LEU A 109 2.58 0.32 -4.84
N PHE A 110 2.76 1.45 -5.51
CA PHE A 110 2.40 1.57 -6.93
C PHE A 110 3.32 0.74 -7.84
N GLU A 111 4.60 0.63 -7.52
CA GLU A 111 5.54 -0.25 -8.23
C GLU A 111 5.11 -1.72 -8.10
N LEU A 112 4.80 -2.15 -6.89
CA LEU A 112 4.30 -3.50 -6.61
C LEU A 112 2.98 -3.76 -7.35
N ARG A 113 2.01 -2.84 -7.25
CA ARG A 113 0.73 -2.94 -7.98
C ARG A 113 0.97 -3.10 -9.49
N ASN A 114 1.88 -2.32 -10.07
CA ASN A 114 2.18 -2.41 -11.50
C ASN A 114 2.83 -3.74 -11.86
N SER A 115 3.70 -4.28 -11.02
CA SER A 115 4.28 -5.61 -11.21
C SER A 115 3.21 -6.70 -11.20
N LEU A 116 2.25 -6.61 -10.27
CA LEU A 116 1.15 -7.57 -10.16
C LEU A 116 0.20 -7.51 -11.36
N VAL A 117 -0.18 -6.31 -11.80
CA VAL A 117 -1.16 -6.12 -12.90
C VAL A 117 -0.56 -6.46 -14.25
N HIS A 118 0.71 -6.17 -14.48
CA HIS A 118 1.35 -6.37 -15.78
C HIS A 118 2.14 -7.67 -15.89
N PHE A 119 2.08 -8.55 -14.89
CA PHE A 119 2.82 -9.82 -14.82
C PHE A 119 4.33 -9.67 -15.10
N LYS A 120 4.89 -8.48 -14.87
CA LYS A 120 6.32 -8.22 -14.95
C LYS A 120 6.98 -8.64 -13.63
N VAL A 121 6.87 -9.92 -13.33
CA VAL A 121 7.35 -10.44 -12.06
C VAL A 121 8.73 -11.05 -12.28
N PRO A 122 9.81 -10.35 -11.89
CA PRO A 122 11.12 -10.98 -11.89
C PRO A 122 11.12 -12.12 -10.87
N ILE A 123 11.61 -13.27 -11.29
CA ILE A 123 11.88 -14.39 -10.39
C ILE A 123 13.17 -14.07 -9.64
N THR A 124 13.12 -14.16 -8.32
CA THR A 124 14.30 -13.99 -7.48
C THR A 124 14.68 -15.31 -6.82
N TYR A 125 15.96 -15.44 -6.55
CA TYR A 125 16.48 -16.59 -5.82
C TYR A 125 16.25 -16.37 -4.32
N VAL A 126 15.57 -17.29 -3.68
CA VAL A 126 15.32 -17.25 -2.23
C VAL A 126 15.80 -18.56 -1.63
N GLY A 127 16.99 -18.57 -1.08
CA GLY A 127 17.59 -19.78 -0.55
C GLY A 127 17.74 -20.86 -1.64
N PHE A 128 17.07 -22.00 -1.46
CA PHE A 128 17.05 -23.11 -2.42
C PHE A 128 15.85 -23.08 -3.37
N SER A 129 15.02 -22.05 -3.30
CA SER A 129 13.77 -21.93 -4.07
C SER A 129 13.77 -20.68 -4.94
N PHE A 130 13.09 -20.78 -6.08
CA PHE A 130 12.77 -19.62 -6.90
C PHE A 130 11.39 -19.12 -6.47
N ALA A 131 11.30 -17.84 -6.10
CA ALA A 131 10.04 -17.21 -5.80
C ALA A 131 9.88 -15.90 -6.59
N PRO A 132 8.67 -15.55 -6.99
CA PRO A 132 8.40 -14.23 -7.55
C PRO A 132 8.79 -13.13 -6.56
N LYS A 133 9.40 -12.06 -7.07
CA LYS A 133 9.87 -10.94 -6.23
C LYS A 133 8.75 -10.35 -5.36
N TYR A 134 7.51 -10.29 -5.87
CA TYR A 134 6.39 -9.74 -5.12
C TYR A 134 6.10 -10.50 -3.82
N GLN A 135 6.48 -11.76 -3.70
CA GLN A 135 6.32 -12.49 -2.44
C GLN A 135 7.23 -11.92 -1.33
N GLN A 136 8.38 -11.36 -1.69
CA GLN A 136 9.26 -10.67 -0.74
C GLN A 136 8.64 -9.34 -0.25
N ASP A 137 7.80 -8.74 -1.08
CA ASP A 137 7.13 -7.49 -0.77
C ASP A 137 5.91 -7.68 0.15
N PHE A 138 5.46 -8.93 0.37
CA PHE A 138 4.32 -9.28 1.23
C PHE A 138 4.72 -9.58 2.68
N SER A 139 5.84 -9.07 3.18
CA SER A 139 6.10 -9.11 4.61
C SER A 139 5.09 -8.25 5.38
N ASP A 140 4.78 -8.62 6.61
CA ASP A 140 3.90 -7.87 7.51
C ASP A 140 4.31 -6.39 7.62
N THR A 141 5.61 -6.16 7.80
CA THR A 141 6.21 -4.83 7.88
C THR A 141 5.96 -3.99 6.61
N ASN A 142 6.14 -4.58 5.42
CA ASN A 142 5.92 -3.86 4.16
C ASN A 142 4.43 -3.58 3.93
N MET A 143 3.59 -4.58 4.17
CA MET A 143 2.14 -4.43 4.03
C MET A 143 1.58 -3.36 4.95
N LEU A 144 2.08 -3.29 6.21
CA LEU A 144 1.71 -2.24 7.14
C LEU A 144 2.17 -0.84 6.68
N LYS A 145 3.38 -0.73 6.12
CA LYS A 145 3.87 0.53 5.53
C LYS A 145 2.99 0.98 4.36
N TYR A 146 2.56 0.05 3.48
CA TYR A 146 1.68 0.37 2.36
C TYR A 146 0.33 0.88 2.84
N GLN A 147 -0.30 0.18 3.77
CA GLN A 147 -1.57 0.61 4.37
C GLN A 147 -1.45 2.02 4.98
N LYS A 148 -0.46 2.22 5.86
CA LYS A 148 -0.21 3.52 6.51
C LYS A 148 0.03 4.63 5.49
N SER A 149 0.76 4.35 4.41
CA SER A 149 1.07 5.35 3.40
C SER A 149 -0.19 5.87 2.69
N VAL A 150 -1.15 4.99 2.40
CA VAL A 150 -2.42 5.37 1.77
C VAL A 150 -3.30 6.17 2.73
N ILE A 151 -3.41 5.74 3.99
CA ILE A 151 -4.19 6.46 5.00
C ILE A 151 -3.59 7.86 5.25
N SER A 152 -2.27 7.95 5.36
CA SER A 152 -1.58 9.23 5.57
C SER A 152 -1.70 10.14 4.35
N LEU A 153 -1.55 9.63 3.13
CA LEU A 153 -1.83 10.39 1.90
C LEU A 153 -3.22 11.03 1.95
N ILE A 154 -4.24 10.22 2.21
CA ILE A 154 -5.64 10.69 2.22
C ILE A 154 -5.85 11.74 3.30
N ASN A 155 -5.35 11.50 4.51
CA ASN A 155 -5.52 12.43 5.63
C ASN A 155 -4.74 13.73 5.42
N ASP A 156 -3.48 13.66 5.02
CA ASP A 156 -2.63 14.85 4.90
C ASP A 156 -3.08 15.74 3.74
N LEU A 157 -3.27 15.12 2.56
CA LEU A 157 -3.69 15.86 1.37
C LEU A 157 -5.15 16.29 1.48
N GLY A 158 -6.02 15.44 2.01
CA GLY A 158 -7.43 15.76 2.19
C GLY A 158 -7.67 16.91 3.15
N LYS A 159 -6.97 16.95 4.29
CA LYS A 159 -7.03 18.07 5.24
C LYS A 159 -6.57 19.38 4.58
N LYS A 160 -5.49 19.34 3.81
CA LYS A 160 -4.96 20.51 3.11
C LYS A 160 -5.90 21.04 2.03
N LEU A 161 -6.61 20.15 1.36
CA LEU A 161 -7.57 20.49 0.30
C LEU A 161 -8.99 20.71 0.84
N ASN A 162 -9.20 20.70 2.16
CA ASN A 162 -10.52 20.81 2.81
C ASN A 162 -11.54 19.76 2.29
N MET A 163 -11.06 18.57 1.98
CA MET A 163 -11.91 17.45 1.54
C MET A 163 -12.43 16.68 2.74
N ASP A 164 -13.63 16.10 2.61
CA ASP A 164 -14.12 15.15 3.61
C ASP A 164 -13.31 13.85 3.55
N VAL A 165 -12.63 13.56 4.64
CA VAL A 165 -11.81 12.34 4.84
C VAL A 165 -12.39 11.44 5.94
N SER A 166 -13.63 11.68 6.37
CA SER A 166 -14.27 10.93 7.45
C SER A 166 -14.33 9.42 7.19
N PHE A 167 -14.33 9.00 5.93
CA PHE A 167 -14.29 7.60 5.53
C PHE A 167 -12.97 6.89 5.89
N THR A 168 -11.91 7.62 6.26
CA THR A 168 -10.65 7.03 6.77
C THR A 168 -10.71 6.77 8.27
N SER A 169 -11.64 7.37 8.98
CA SER A 169 -11.79 7.26 10.44
C SER A 169 -12.64 6.07 10.92
N GLY A 170 -13.15 5.25 10.01
CA GLY A 170 -13.79 4.00 10.39
C GLY A 170 -12.77 3.06 11.02
N ASN A 171 -13.16 2.31 12.07
CA ASN A 171 -12.39 1.36 12.89
C ASN A 171 -11.36 0.49 12.13
N TYR A 172 -10.37 1.16 11.55
CA TYR A 172 -9.17 0.52 11.04
C TYR A 172 -8.22 0.42 12.23
N GLU A 173 -8.52 -0.49 13.16
CA GLU A 173 -7.55 -0.90 14.15
C GLU A 173 -6.34 -1.38 13.37
N LEU A 174 -5.34 -0.52 13.34
CA LEU A 174 -4.01 -0.93 12.99
C LEU A 174 -3.63 -1.90 14.12
N PHE A 175 -3.69 -3.19 13.85
CA PHE A 175 -3.09 -4.16 14.76
C PHE A 175 -1.61 -3.84 14.80
N TYR A 176 -1.21 -3.08 15.81
CA TYR A 176 0.18 -3.00 16.20
C TYR A 176 0.46 -4.34 16.88
N TYR A 177 1.44 -5.05 16.37
CA TYR A 177 2.13 -5.98 17.21
C TYR A 177 2.85 -5.12 18.25
N ASP A 178 2.43 -5.18 19.50
CA ASP A 178 3.23 -4.67 20.61
C ASP A 178 4.53 -5.49 20.58
N GLU A 179 5.65 -4.76 20.42
CA GLU A 179 7.00 -5.29 20.50
C GLU A 179 7.30 -5.80 21.91
#